data_1fbc8e1532f7c6a0435611570d1621e2
#
_entry.id   1fbc8e1532f7c6a0435611570d1621e2
#
_cell.length_a   1.000
_cell.length_b   1.000
_cell.length_c   1.000
_cell.angle_alpha   90.00
_cell.angle_beta   90.00
_cell.angle_gamma   90.00
#
_symmetry.space_group_name_H-M   'P 1'
#
loop_
_entity.id
_entity.type
_entity.pdbx_description
1 polymer ?
#
loop_
_entity_poly.entity_id
_entity_poly.type
_entity_poly.pdbx_seq_one_letter_code
_entity_poly.pdbx_strand_id
1 'polypeptide(L)'
;CISTQVGCPVGCVFCASGVGGLQRQLSAGQIVEQAMRVRELCTDGFRLSNIVFMGLGEPLANYAATVQAIRTMNAEWGMGIGARKITVSTVGLPTQMRRLADEKMQVTLALSLHAPTDELRRELIPWAERVSIDSLIEAGKYYFEVTGREVTLEYILLGGVNDSIEHAEALAGIAK
;
A
#
# COMPACT_ATOMS: atom_id res chain seq x y z
N CYS A 1 -9.14 -5.90 5.43
CA CYS A 1 -8.76 -4.78 4.57
C CYS A 1 -9.40 -3.50 5.08
N ILE A 2 -8.63 -2.40 5.16
CA ILE A 2 -9.12 -1.10 5.66
C ILE A 2 -8.76 0.01 4.69
N SER A 3 -9.56 1.09 4.73
CA SER A 3 -9.42 2.28 3.88
C SER A 3 -8.74 3.41 4.63
N THR A 4 -8.05 4.28 3.90
CA THR A 4 -7.41 5.50 4.45
C THR A 4 -8.07 6.79 3.96
N GLN A 5 -8.92 6.69 2.96
CA GLN A 5 -9.60 7.82 2.33
C GLN A 5 -11.04 7.43 1.96
N VAL A 6 -11.87 8.40 1.68
CA VAL A 6 -13.11 8.22 0.93
C VAL A 6 -12.82 8.60 -0.51
N GLY A 7 -12.92 7.63 -1.42
CA GLY A 7 -12.37 7.74 -2.78
C GLY A 7 -10.85 7.58 -2.80
N CYS A 8 -10.22 7.86 -3.95
CA CYS A 8 -8.78 7.74 -4.14
C CYS A 8 -8.29 8.82 -5.13
N PRO A 9 -7.19 9.54 -4.84
CA PRO A 9 -6.68 10.57 -5.72
C PRO A 9 -5.86 10.02 -6.90
N VAL A 10 -5.51 8.72 -6.90
CA VAL A 10 -4.55 8.13 -7.85
C VAL A 10 -5.18 7.93 -9.22
N GLY A 11 -6.42 7.45 -9.27
CA GLY A 11 -7.17 7.29 -10.52
C GLY A 11 -6.69 6.14 -11.41
N CYS A 12 -6.13 5.05 -10.84
CA CYS A 12 -5.74 3.88 -11.63
C CYS A 12 -6.90 3.38 -12.49
N VAL A 13 -6.65 3.13 -13.79
CA VAL A 13 -7.68 2.83 -14.78
C VAL A 13 -8.42 1.50 -14.53
N PHE A 14 -7.80 0.59 -13.80
CA PHE A 14 -8.34 -0.72 -13.43
C PHE A 14 -9.04 -0.74 -12.05
N CYS A 15 -9.06 0.39 -11.32
CA CYS A 15 -9.50 0.42 -9.91
C CYS A 15 -10.80 1.21 -9.75
N ALA A 16 -11.85 0.55 -9.27
CA ALA A 16 -13.14 1.19 -9.00
C ALA A 16 -13.08 2.25 -7.89
N SER A 17 -12.11 2.15 -6.96
CA SER A 17 -11.92 3.11 -5.86
C SER A 17 -11.56 4.52 -6.33
N GLY A 18 -11.03 4.67 -7.55
CA GLY A 18 -10.61 5.95 -8.12
C GLY A 18 -11.66 6.68 -8.94
N VAL A 19 -12.77 6.03 -9.30
CA VAL A 19 -13.77 6.54 -10.25
C VAL A 19 -14.34 7.91 -9.84
N GLY A 20 -14.58 8.13 -8.54
CA GLY A 20 -15.11 9.39 -8.00
C GLY A 20 -14.02 10.37 -7.51
N GLY A 21 -12.75 10.07 -7.73
CA GLY A 21 -11.64 10.83 -7.17
C GLY A 21 -11.61 10.84 -5.64
N LEU A 22 -10.76 11.68 -5.07
CA LEU A 22 -10.66 11.86 -3.62
C LEU A 22 -11.80 12.76 -3.12
N GLN A 23 -12.61 12.25 -2.20
CA GLN A 23 -13.65 13.02 -1.52
C GLN A 23 -13.11 13.64 -0.22
N ARG A 24 -12.48 12.83 0.63
CA ARG A 24 -11.84 13.29 1.87
C ARG A 24 -10.83 12.29 2.44
N GLN A 25 -9.94 12.80 3.28
CA GLN A 25 -9.06 11.98 4.12
C GLN A 25 -9.85 11.38 5.29
N LEU A 26 -9.50 10.15 5.69
CA LEU A 26 -9.95 9.60 6.97
C LEU A 26 -8.99 10.02 8.08
N SER A 27 -9.54 10.32 9.27
CA SER A 27 -8.71 10.52 10.46
C SER A 27 -8.15 9.18 10.97
N ALA A 28 -7.10 9.22 11.78
CA ALA A 28 -6.53 8.02 12.40
C ALA A 28 -7.59 7.23 13.20
N GLY A 29 -8.48 7.91 13.91
CA GLY A 29 -9.59 7.29 14.65
C GLY A 29 -10.54 6.54 13.72
N GLN A 30 -10.94 7.14 12.59
CA GLN A 30 -11.82 6.49 11.60
C GLN A 30 -11.16 5.27 10.93
N ILE A 31 -9.84 5.32 10.74
CA ILE A 31 -9.07 4.18 10.21
C ILE A 31 -9.06 3.04 11.24
N VAL A 32 -8.77 3.33 12.51
CA VAL A 32 -8.77 2.33 13.59
C VAL A 32 -10.17 1.76 13.83
N GLU A 33 -11.21 2.59 13.77
CA GLU A 33 -12.60 2.17 13.95
C GLU A 33 -13.00 1.07 12.97
N GLN A 34 -12.58 1.13 11.70
CA GLN A 34 -12.86 0.07 10.74
C GLN A 34 -12.36 -1.29 11.26
N ALA A 35 -11.12 -1.34 11.75
CA ALA A 35 -10.55 -2.56 12.29
C ALA A 35 -11.27 -3.04 13.57
N MET A 36 -11.69 -2.10 14.42
CA MET A 36 -12.48 -2.43 15.62
C MET A 36 -13.83 -3.02 15.26
N ARG A 37 -14.55 -2.43 14.29
CA ARG A 37 -15.85 -2.95 13.81
C ARG A 37 -15.71 -4.35 13.22
N VAL A 38 -14.69 -4.59 12.39
CA VAL A 38 -14.43 -5.92 11.86
C VAL A 38 -14.12 -6.92 12.99
N ARG A 39 -13.36 -6.52 14.01
CA ARG A 39 -13.05 -7.36 15.16
C ARG A 39 -14.33 -7.75 15.94
N GLU A 40 -15.28 -6.83 16.10
CA GLU A 40 -16.57 -7.09 16.75
C GLU A 40 -17.43 -8.12 15.99
N LEU A 41 -17.24 -8.23 14.67
CA LEU A 41 -17.93 -9.21 13.83
C LEU A 41 -17.26 -10.61 13.84
N CYS A 42 -16.07 -10.73 14.41
CA CYS A 42 -15.40 -12.02 14.53
C CYS A 42 -16.05 -12.84 15.64
N THR A 43 -16.64 -13.99 15.28
CA THR A 43 -17.30 -14.94 16.18
C THR A 43 -16.62 -16.31 16.10
N ASP A 44 -17.01 -17.25 16.97
CA ASP A 44 -16.68 -18.69 16.88
C ASP A 44 -15.15 -19.01 16.81
N GLY A 45 -14.36 -18.29 17.62
CA GLY A 45 -12.91 -18.51 17.70
C GLY A 45 -12.09 -17.80 16.61
N PHE A 46 -12.73 -17.14 15.67
CA PHE A 46 -12.03 -16.26 14.73
C PHE A 46 -11.57 -14.98 15.42
N ARG A 47 -10.40 -14.51 15.01
CA ARG A 47 -9.85 -13.24 15.50
C ARG A 47 -9.25 -12.44 14.36
N LEU A 48 -9.36 -11.13 14.45
CA LEU A 48 -8.64 -10.23 13.55
C LEU A 48 -7.14 -10.32 13.86
N SER A 49 -6.38 -10.93 12.98
CA SER A 49 -4.94 -11.20 13.17
C SER A 49 -4.05 -10.33 12.27
N ASN A 50 -4.53 -9.93 11.11
CA ASN A 50 -3.78 -9.20 10.11
C ASN A 50 -4.58 -8.00 9.60
N ILE A 51 -3.88 -6.93 9.26
CA ILE A 51 -4.46 -5.74 8.65
C ILE A 51 -3.72 -5.42 7.36
N VAL A 52 -4.47 -5.13 6.30
CA VAL A 52 -3.92 -4.63 5.05
C VAL A 52 -4.58 -3.30 4.69
N PHE A 53 -3.78 -2.30 4.41
CA PHE A 53 -4.22 -1.00 3.91
C PHE A 53 -4.34 -1.08 2.37
N MET A 54 -5.38 -1.80 1.92
CA MET A 54 -5.67 -2.09 0.51
C MET A 54 -7.13 -1.78 0.16
N GLY A 55 -7.79 -1.00 1.03
CA GLY A 55 -9.14 -0.49 0.78
C GLY A 55 -9.11 0.77 -0.09
N LEU A 56 -10.08 1.66 0.15
CA LEU A 56 -10.16 2.94 -0.57
C LEU A 56 -9.01 3.88 -0.14
N GLY A 57 -8.35 4.46 -1.15
CA GLY A 57 -7.35 5.49 -0.96
C GLY A 57 -5.90 5.02 -1.12
N GLU A 58 -5.01 6.00 -1.21
CA GLU A 58 -3.55 5.80 -1.16
C GLU A 58 -3.07 6.10 0.27
N PRO A 59 -2.61 5.07 1.01
CA PRO A 59 -2.24 5.25 2.42
C PRO A 59 -1.14 6.28 2.65
N LEU A 60 -0.15 6.34 1.76
CA LEU A 60 0.96 7.27 1.89
C LEU A 60 0.59 8.70 1.47
N ALA A 61 -0.55 8.92 0.80
CA ALA A 61 -1.12 10.25 0.57
C ALA A 61 -1.89 10.76 1.80
N ASN A 62 -2.29 9.88 2.72
CA ASN A 62 -2.82 10.23 4.03
C ASN A 62 -1.83 9.84 5.15
N TYR A 63 -0.56 10.19 4.98
CA TYR A 63 0.57 9.68 5.73
C TYR A 63 0.40 9.77 7.25
N ALA A 64 0.14 10.98 7.78
CA ALA A 64 0.09 11.21 9.22
C ALA A 64 -1.00 10.37 9.91
N ALA A 65 -2.21 10.32 9.33
CA ALA A 65 -3.30 9.55 9.88
C ALA A 65 -3.04 8.03 9.76
N THR A 66 -2.44 7.59 8.66
CA THR A 66 -2.06 6.18 8.43
C THR A 66 -1.03 5.72 9.46
N VAL A 67 0.07 6.47 9.64
CA VAL A 67 1.11 6.14 10.62
C VAL A 67 0.56 6.13 12.05
N GLN A 68 -0.25 7.13 12.40
CA GLN A 68 -0.88 7.17 13.72
C GLN A 68 -1.84 5.98 13.94
N ALA A 69 -2.62 5.60 12.95
CA ALA A 69 -3.50 4.43 13.02
C ALA A 69 -2.69 3.12 13.20
N ILE A 70 -1.59 2.95 12.46
CA ILE A 70 -0.68 1.80 12.59
C ILE A 70 -0.14 1.72 14.02
N ARG A 71 0.35 2.83 14.56
CA ARG A 71 0.86 2.87 15.94
C ARG A 71 -0.20 2.49 16.97
N THR A 72 -1.43 2.98 16.80
CA THR A 72 -2.56 2.63 17.68
C THR A 72 -2.92 1.16 17.58
N MET A 73 -3.00 0.60 16.36
CA MET A 73 -3.32 -0.82 16.16
C MET A 73 -2.21 -1.76 16.65
N ASN A 74 -0.95 -1.32 16.57
CA ASN A 74 0.20 -2.10 17.04
C ASN A 74 0.40 -2.04 18.56
N ALA A 75 0.03 -0.93 19.21
CA ALA A 75 0.26 -0.73 20.62
C ALA A 75 -0.45 -1.78 21.50
N GLU A 76 0.17 -2.19 22.62
CA GLU A 76 -0.41 -3.13 23.59
C GLU A 76 -1.70 -2.59 24.21
N TRP A 77 -1.73 -1.30 24.52
CA TRP A 77 -2.93 -0.62 25.01
C TRP A 77 -4.02 -0.42 23.93
N GLY A 78 -3.68 -0.62 22.66
CA GLY A 78 -4.58 -0.50 21.52
C GLY A 78 -5.16 -1.86 21.11
N MET A 79 -4.82 -2.30 19.90
CA MET A 79 -5.32 -3.59 19.39
C MET A 79 -4.32 -4.75 19.56
N GLY A 80 -3.06 -4.49 19.88
CA GLY A 80 -2.01 -5.49 20.07
C GLY A 80 -1.65 -6.28 18.80
N ILE A 81 -1.92 -5.72 17.62
CA ILE A 81 -1.62 -6.39 16.35
C ILE A 81 -0.14 -6.19 16.05
N GLY A 82 0.62 -7.29 15.98
CA GLY A 82 2.05 -7.23 15.68
C GLY A 82 2.34 -6.49 14.37
N ALA A 83 3.32 -5.60 14.36
CA ALA A 83 3.64 -4.76 13.20
C ALA A 83 3.86 -5.57 11.90
N ARG A 84 4.47 -6.75 11.99
CA ARG A 84 4.66 -7.68 10.85
C ARG A 84 3.36 -8.25 10.25
N LYS A 85 2.25 -8.05 10.93
CA LYS A 85 0.90 -8.45 10.49
C LYS A 85 0.11 -7.26 9.91
N ILE A 86 0.76 -6.13 9.78
CA ILE A 86 0.21 -4.93 9.17
C ILE A 86 0.94 -4.70 7.84
N THR A 87 0.19 -4.66 6.75
CA THR A 87 0.72 -4.36 5.41
C THR A 87 0.21 -3.00 4.95
N VAL A 88 1.13 -2.15 4.52
CA VAL A 88 0.83 -0.89 3.86
C VAL A 88 1.06 -1.08 2.36
N SER A 89 -0.01 -1.04 1.57
CA SER A 89 0.09 -1.03 0.11
C SER A 89 0.15 0.41 -0.39
N THR A 90 0.97 0.66 -1.38
CA THR A 90 1.12 2.00 -1.98
C THR A 90 1.35 1.90 -3.48
N VAL A 91 0.80 2.84 -4.22
CA VAL A 91 1.12 3.03 -5.64
C VAL A 91 2.57 3.50 -5.84
N GLY A 92 3.22 3.92 -4.77
CA GLY A 92 4.59 4.37 -4.77
C GLY A 92 4.73 5.90 -4.74
N LEU A 93 5.02 6.40 -3.55
CA LEU A 93 5.43 7.78 -3.29
C LEU A 93 6.82 7.71 -2.66
N PRO A 94 7.93 7.82 -3.44
CA PRO A 94 9.29 7.54 -2.98
C PRO A 94 9.67 8.27 -1.69
N THR A 95 9.34 9.55 -1.58
CA THR A 95 9.59 10.34 -0.38
C THR A 95 8.87 9.78 0.85
N GLN A 96 7.60 9.41 0.71
CA GLN A 96 6.81 8.85 1.81
C GLN A 96 7.23 7.42 2.15
N MET A 97 7.65 6.62 1.16
CA MET A 97 8.21 5.29 1.40
C MET A 97 9.49 5.39 2.26
N ARG A 98 10.40 6.32 1.95
CA ARG A 98 11.59 6.58 2.76
C ARG A 98 11.23 7.06 4.17
N ARG A 99 10.28 8.00 4.30
CA ARG A 99 9.77 8.42 5.61
C ARG A 99 9.19 7.27 6.43
N LEU A 100 8.46 6.34 5.78
CA LEU A 100 7.91 5.17 6.47
C LEU A 100 9.03 4.23 6.96
N ALA A 101 10.13 4.11 6.22
CA ALA A 101 11.31 3.39 6.68
C ALA A 101 11.90 4.04 7.95
N ASP A 102 12.03 5.38 7.96
CA ASP A 102 12.58 6.15 9.08
C ASP A 102 11.74 6.05 10.37
N GLU A 103 10.44 5.71 10.26
CA GLU A 103 9.59 5.39 11.42
C GLU A 103 10.04 4.11 12.15
N LYS A 104 10.90 3.29 11.53
CA LYS A 104 11.46 2.02 12.05
C LYS A 104 10.40 1.04 12.54
N MET A 105 9.19 1.15 12.02
CA MET A 105 8.12 0.18 12.24
C MET A 105 8.37 -1.07 11.40
N GLN A 106 8.10 -2.24 11.96
CA GLN A 106 8.30 -3.53 11.29
C GLN A 106 7.08 -3.95 10.42
N VAL A 107 6.41 -2.97 9.78
CA VAL A 107 5.29 -3.27 8.88
C VAL A 107 5.79 -3.86 7.57
N THR A 108 4.92 -4.53 6.84
CA THR A 108 5.20 -4.97 5.47
C THR A 108 4.82 -3.84 4.51
N LEU A 109 5.71 -3.52 3.60
CA LEU A 109 5.43 -2.57 2.50
C LEU A 109 5.13 -3.36 1.24
N ALA A 110 3.98 -3.09 0.62
CA ALA A 110 3.59 -3.66 -0.66
C ALA A 110 3.55 -2.52 -1.70
N LEU A 111 4.33 -2.67 -2.77
CA LEU A 111 4.39 -1.72 -3.87
C LEU A 111 3.50 -2.19 -5.02
N SER A 112 2.45 -1.45 -5.30
CA SER A 112 1.56 -1.64 -6.44
C SER A 112 2.28 -1.20 -7.73
N LEU A 113 3.05 -2.13 -8.31
CA LEU A 113 3.86 -1.89 -9.50
C LEU A 113 3.01 -1.93 -10.77
N HIS A 114 2.32 -3.04 -11.02
CA HIS A 114 1.33 -3.32 -12.06
C HIS A 114 1.79 -3.19 -13.53
N ALA A 115 2.99 -2.71 -13.76
CA ALA A 115 3.61 -2.66 -15.08
C ALA A 115 5.13 -2.83 -14.97
N PRO A 116 5.80 -3.44 -15.97
CA PRO A 116 7.24 -3.64 -15.94
C PRO A 116 8.02 -2.51 -16.62
N THR A 117 7.32 -1.53 -17.24
CA THR A 117 7.92 -0.35 -17.88
C THR A 117 7.21 0.93 -17.45
N ASP A 118 7.92 2.05 -17.48
CA ASP A 118 7.37 3.35 -17.11
C ASP A 118 6.24 3.79 -18.07
N GLU A 119 6.36 3.46 -19.38
CA GLU A 119 5.37 3.77 -20.39
C GLU A 119 4.01 3.13 -20.04
N LEU A 120 4.02 1.81 -19.88
CA LEU A 120 2.81 1.08 -19.55
C LEU A 120 2.28 1.45 -18.16
N ARG A 121 3.18 1.72 -17.22
CA ARG A 121 2.78 2.14 -15.88
C ARG A 121 2.03 3.46 -15.89
N ARG A 122 2.44 4.43 -16.70
CA ARG A 122 1.75 5.72 -16.87
C ARG A 122 0.35 5.56 -17.46
N GLU A 123 0.17 4.63 -18.38
CA GLU A 123 -1.17 4.32 -18.93
C GLU A 123 -2.11 3.73 -17.87
N LEU A 124 -1.59 2.89 -16.98
CA LEU A 124 -2.38 2.22 -15.94
C LEU A 124 -2.59 3.07 -14.68
N ILE A 125 -1.62 3.90 -14.33
CA ILE A 125 -1.55 4.65 -13.08
C ILE A 125 -1.19 6.11 -13.38
N PRO A 126 -2.15 7.03 -13.42
CA PRO A 126 -1.89 8.43 -13.78
C PRO A 126 -0.81 9.11 -12.92
N TRP A 127 -0.65 8.75 -11.65
CA TRP A 127 0.41 9.30 -10.80
C TRP A 127 1.83 8.89 -11.23
N ALA A 128 1.98 7.85 -12.04
CA ALA A 128 3.27 7.42 -12.56
C ALA A 128 3.92 8.42 -13.55
N GLU A 129 3.18 9.40 -14.04
CA GLU A 129 3.73 10.51 -14.83
C GLU A 129 4.97 11.18 -14.18
N ARG A 130 5.01 11.20 -12.84
CA ARG A 130 6.01 11.92 -12.06
C ARG A 130 6.98 11.00 -11.31
N VAL A 131 6.81 9.69 -11.46
CA VAL A 131 7.52 8.71 -10.63
C VAL A 131 7.95 7.53 -11.51
N SER A 132 9.25 7.38 -11.73
CA SER A 132 9.81 6.25 -12.47
C SER A 132 9.88 4.99 -11.61
N ILE A 133 9.88 3.82 -12.26
CA ILE A 133 10.09 2.53 -11.61
C ILE A 133 11.44 2.51 -10.87
N ASP A 134 12.51 3.02 -11.47
CA ASP A 134 13.82 3.10 -10.82
C ASP A 134 13.78 3.84 -9.49
N SER A 135 13.06 4.99 -9.42
CA SER A 135 12.92 5.75 -8.19
C SER A 135 12.13 5.01 -7.11
N LEU A 136 11.18 4.14 -7.51
CA LEU A 136 10.43 3.27 -6.61
C LEU A 136 11.31 2.15 -6.07
N ILE A 137 12.11 1.53 -6.92
CA ILE A 137 13.03 0.46 -6.54
C ILE A 137 14.10 1.00 -5.59
N GLU A 138 14.67 2.18 -5.85
CA GLU A 138 15.59 2.85 -4.93
C GLU A 138 14.94 3.14 -3.56
N ALA A 139 13.70 3.59 -3.54
CA ALA A 139 12.97 3.80 -2.29
C ALA A 139 12.68 2.49 -1.57
N GLY A 140 12.40 1.41 -2.31
CA GLY A 140 12.22 0.07 -1.78
C GLY A 140 13.52 -0.50 -1.19
N LYS A 141 14.66 -0.32 -1.86
CA LYS A 141 15.98 -0.70 -1.34
C LYS A 141 16.30 0.05 -0.04
N TYR A 142 16.06 1.36 -0.01
CA TYR A 142 16.21 2.15 1.22
C TYR A 142 15.31 1.62 2.35
N TYR A 143 14.05 1.28 2.03
CA TYR A 143 13.14 0.68 3.02
C TYR A 143 13.72 -0.61 3.61
N PHE A 144 14.25 -1.48 2.76
CA PHE A 144 14.90 -2.72 3.19
C PHE A 144 16.14 -2.45 4.04
N GLU A 145 17.03 -1.56 3.62
CA GLU A 145 18.25 -1.21 4.35
C GLU A 145 17.97 -0.69 5.77
N VAL A 146 16.95 0.16 5.92
CA VAL A 146 16.61 0.77 7.22
C VAL A 146 15.82 -0.18 8.12
N THR A 147 14.93 -1.01 7.56
CA THR A 147 13.98 -1.82 8.35
C THR A 147 14.35 -3.30 8.41
N GLY A 148 15.17 -3.80 7.50
CA GLY A 148 15.42 -5.23 7.29
C GLY A 148 14.20 -5.98 6.73
N ARG A 149 13.19 -5.27 6.20
CA ARG A 149 11.94 -5.85 5.68
C ARG A 149 11.91 -5.80 4.17
N GLU A 150 11.67 -6.94 3.54
CA GLU A 150 11.46 -7.01 2.09
C GLU A 150 10.21 -6.22 1.67
N VAL A 151 10.28 -5.63 0.49
CA VAL A 151 9.15 -4.98 -0.17
C VAL A 151 8.49 -5.99 -1.10
N THR A 152 7.18 -6.19 -0.93
CA THR A 152 6.39 -7.04 -1.82
C THR A 152 6.01 -6.24 -3.07
N LEU A 153 6.27 -6.79 -4.27
CA LEU A 153 5.76 -6.22 -5.51
C LEU A 153 4.38 -6.81 -5.82
N GLU A 154 3.39 -5.96 -5.99
CA GLU A 154 2.04 -6.34 -6.42
C GLU A 154 1.88 -6.07 -7.92
N TYR A 155 1.38 -7.07 -8.64
CA TYR A 155 1.19 -7.00 -10.08
C TYR A 155 -0.15 -7.62 -10.46
N ILE A 156 -1.12 -6.79 -10.85
CA ILE A 156 -2.39 -7.25 -11.39
C ILE A 156 -2.18 -7.69 -12.84
N LEU A 157 -2.62 -8.87 -13.20
CA LEU A 157 -2.61 -9.33 -14.60
C LEU A 157 -3.87 -8.85 -15.32
N LEU A 158 -3.67 -8.03 -16.34
CA LEU A 158 -4.71 -7.48 -17.19
C LEU A 158 -4.55 -8.11 -18.58
N GLY A 159 -5.51 -8.96 -18.97
CA GLY A 159 -5.46 -9.75 -20.20
C GLY A 159 -5.26 -8.88 -21.45
N GLY A 160 -4.22 -9.17 -22.22
CA GLY A 160 -3.85 -8.42 -23.43
C GLY A 160 -3.23 -7.05 -23.20
N VAL A 161 -2.91 -6.69 -21.94
CA VAL A 161 -2.33 -5.38 -21.58
C VAL A 161 -0.92 -5.54 -21.01
N ASN A 162 -0.78 -6.30 -19.93
CA ASN A 162 0.49 -6.43 -19.20
C ASN A 162 0.87 -7.88 -18.87
N ASP A 163 0.29 -8.85 -19.58
CA ASP A 163 0.36 -10.29 -19.30
C ASP A 163 1.21 -11.08 -20.33
N SER A 164 1.97 -10.38 -21.19
CA SER A 164 2.86 -11.05 -22.14
C SER A 164 4.09 -11.66 -21.49
N ILE A 165 4.76 -12.58 -22.20
CA ILE A 165 6.02 -13.19 -21.73
C ILE A 165 7.11 -12.12 -21.58
N GLU A 166 7.19 -11.18 -22.51
CA GLU A 166 8.14 -10.06 -22.46
C GLU A 166 7.93 -9.20 -21.20
N HIS A 167 6.66 -8.97 -20.82
CA HIS A 167 6.33 -8.27 -19.57
C HIS A 167 6.78 -9.07 -18.34
N ALA A 168 6.61 -10.40 -18.36
CA ALA A 168 7.06 -11.24 -17.26
C ALA A 168 8.61 -11.26 -17.13
N GLU A 169 9.33 -11.30 -18.24
CA GLU A 169 10.80 -11.24 -18.26
C GLU A 169 11.30 -9.88 -17.73
N ALA A 170 10.68 -8.78 -18.16
CA ALA A 170 11.01 -7.45 -17.67
C ALA A 170 10.72 -7.31 -16.16
N LEU A 171 9.58 -7.82 -15.68
CA LEU A 171 9.24 -7.85 -14.26
C LEU A 171 10.26 -8.67 -13.44
N ALA A 172 10.68 -9.82 -13.96
CA ALA A 172 11.72 -10.65 -13.33
C ALA A 172 13.08 -9.93 -13.24
N GLY A 173 13.36 -9.02 -14.17
CA GLY A 173 14.52 -8.13 -14.11
C GLY A 173 14.46 -7.11 -12.96
N ILE A 174 13.27 -6.57 -12.70
CA ILE A 174 13.02 -5.61 -11.62
C ILE A 174 13.08 -6.29 -10.23
N ALA A 175 12.64 -7.53 -10.13
CA ALA A 175 12.53 -8.26 -8.86
C ALA A 175 13.84 -8.85 -8.33
N LYS A 176 14.96 -8.68 -9.06
CA LYS A 176 16.31 -9.12 -8.66
C LYS A 176 17.01 -8.07 -7.82
#